data_201e05dfb34f452ca7a1cc741a42e2fc
#
_entry.id   201e05dfb34f452ca7a1cc741a42e2fc
#
_cell.length_a   1.000
_cell.length_b   1.000
_cell.length_c   1.000
_cell.angle_alpha   90.00
_cell.angle_beta   90.00
_cell.angle_gamma   90.00
#
_symmetry.space_group_name_H-M   'P 1'
#
loop_
_entity.id
_entity.type
_entity.pdbx_description
1 polymer ?
#
loop_
_entity_poly.entity_id
_entity_poly.type
_entity_poly.pdbx_seq_one_letter_code
_entity_poly.pdbx_strand_id
1 'polypeptide(L)'
;MGGVSSLETSAGARSVIASARRVVVKIGSSSLTGPDGHLDVGALRRVVEVLAARQAAGAQVVLVTSGAVSAGIGPLSLGTRPRDLATMQAAASVGQGQLVRRYQEEFAAYGLQIGQILLTAEDTVRRSRYRNAQRSLERLLALGVVPLINENDAVTTDELKFGDNDRLAALVSHLVRADALLLLTDVDGLHDAPPSRPGARRIPLVGDLEDVAGVEVTARGSSVGTGGMVTKLESVRIATGAGVPAVLTLAANAAAALAGQDVGTFFAATGRRTSARRLWIAHAARTQGRLHLDDGAARAVLGGRASLLPAGITRTEGEFDAGDPVELVAPDGTVIARGLVTFDASDLPALLGRSTYALRDELGEGYDRVVVHRDDLVLDRPTSSAAASRRDG
;
A
#
# COMPACT_ATOMS: atom_id res chain seq x y z
N MET A 1 23.67 29.13 13.41
CA MET A 1 23.37 29.52 12.02
C MET A 1 22.94 28.31 11.17
N GLY A 2 21.99 27.50 11.62
CA GLY A 2 21.56 26.26 10.91
C GLY A 2 20.05 26.19 10.58
N GLY A 3 19.27 27.24 10.89
CA GLY A 3 17.80 27.16 10.79
C GLY A 3 17.19 27.61 9.45
N VAL A 4 17.87 28.42 8.67
CA VAL A 4 17.30 29.01 7.44
C VAL A 4 17.42 28.06 6.25
N SER A 5 18.49 27.28 6.16
CA SER A 5 18.72 26.33 5.06
C SER A 5 17.74 25.13 5.03
N SER A 6 17.28 24.66 6.20
CA SER A 6 16.36 23.51 6.28
C SER A 6 14.89 23.87 5.95
N LEU A 7 14.46 25.10 6.25
CA LEU A 7 13.12 25.59 5.96
C LEU A 7 12.93 25.89 4.46
N GLU A 8 13.95 26.47 3.82
CA GLU A 8 13.93 26.71 2.37
C GLU A 8 13.94 25.39 1.58
N THR A 9 14.66 24.39 2.05
CA THR A 9 14.68 23.05 1.44
C THR A 9 13.33 22.35 1.61
N SER A 10 12.66 22.49 2.75
CA SER A 10 11.35 21.92 3.01
C SER A 10 10.24 22.56 2.15
N ALA A 11 10.23 23.89 2.03
CA ALA A 11 9.25 24.61 1.21
C ALA A 11 9.41 24.30 -0.28
N GLY A 12 10.66 24.25 -0.76
CA GLY A 12 10.97 23.85 -2.14
C GLY A 12 10.53 22.42 -2.44
N ALA A 13 10.78 21.48 -1.53
CA ALA A 13 10.38 20.07 -1.70
C ALA A 13 8.85 19.89 -1.74
N ARG A 14 8.09 20.69 -0.95
CA ARG A 14 6.62 20.61 -0.89
C ARG A 14 5.92 21.25 -2.09
N SER A 15 6.61 22.07 -2.87
CA SER A 15 6.06 22.69 -4.09
C SER A 15 5.54 21.65 -5.09
N VAL A 16 6.11 20.43 -5.09
CA VAL A 16 5.63 19.31 -5.92
C VAL A 16 4.20 18.90 -5.56
N ILE A 17 3.78 19.03 -4.29
CA ILE A 17 2.41 18.74 -3.87
C ILE A 17 1.46 19.83 -4.37
N ALA A 18 1.85 21.10 -4.23
CA ALA A 18 1.05 22.24 -4.69
C ALA A 18 0.83 22.20 -6.21
N SER A 19 1.84 21.80 -6.98
CA SER A 19 1.79 21.72 -8.44
C SER A 19 1.28 20.38 -8.98
N ALA A 20 0.98 19.40 -8.12
CA ALA A 20 0.51 18.08 -8.53
C ALA A 20 -0.78 18.17 -9.36
N ARG A 21 -0.77 17.57 -10.54
CA ARG A 21 -1.94 17.52 -11.44
C ARG A 21 -2.88 16.38 -11.10
N ARG A 22 -2.36 15.30 -10.52
CA ARG A 22 -3.14 14.14 -10.08
C ARG A 22 -2.73 13.78 -8.67
N VAL A 23 -3.68 13.82 -7.75
CA VAL A 23 -3.45 13.58 -6.32
C VAL A 23 -4.31 12.43 -5.86
N VAL A 24 -3.70 11.46 -5.17
CA VAL A 24 -4.43 10.47 -4.39
C VAL A 24 -4.50 10.94 -2.95
N VAL A 25 -5.70 10.99 -2.40
CA VAL A 25 -5.93 11.34 -1.00
C VAL A 25 -6.56 10.13 -0.31
N LYS A 26 -5.93 9.69 0.78
CA LYS A 26 -6.48 8.63 1.63
C LYS A 26 -6.99 9.23 2.93
N ILE A 27 -8.18 8.82 3.33
CA ILE A 27 -8.74 9.16 4.64
C ILE A 27 -9.02 7.89 5.45
N GLY A 28 -8.50 7.86 6.68
CA GLY A 28 -8.67 6.74 7.61
C GLY A 28 -10.03 6.71 8.29
N SER A 29 -10.43 5.53 8.77
CA SER A 29 -11.68 5.37 9.52
C SER A 29 -11.71 6.23 10.79
N SER A 30 -10.60 6.36 11.51
CA SER A 30 -10.50 7.21 12.71
C SER A 30 -10.83 8.68 12.44
N SER A 31 -10.52 9.18 11.24
CA SER A 31 -10.82 10.56 10.82
C SER A 31 -12.26 10.76 10.33
N LEU A 32 -12.99 9.64 10.09
CA LEU A 32 -14.38 9.65 9.60
C LEU A 32 -15.38 9.10 10.63
N THR A 33 -14.92 8.67 11.80
CA THR A 33 -15.77 8.07 12.83
C THR A 33 -15.81 9.01 14.04
N GLY A 34 -17.01 9.36 14.44
CA GLY A 34 -17.24 10.16 15.64
C GLY A 34 -16.98 9.38 16.94
N PRO A 35 -17.02 10.06 18.09
CA PRO A 35 -16.84 9.40 19.40
C PRO A 35 -17.90 8.33 19.71
N ASP A 36 -19.06 8.42 19.06
CA ASP A 36 -20.17 7.48 19.16
C ASP A 36 -19.99 6.22 18.26
N GLY A 37 -18.88 6.13 17.53
CA GLY A 37 -18.59 5.03 16.61
C GLY A 37 -19.30 5.12 15.25
N HIS A 38 -20.11 6.17 15.01
CA HIS A 38 -20.79 6.39 13.75
C HIS A 38 -20.00 7.27 12.79
N LEU A 39 -20.45 7.32 11.52
CA LEU A 39 -19.82 8.16 10.50
C LEU A 39 -19.97 9.64 10.84
N ASP A 40 -18.85 10.37 10.97
CA ASP A 40 -18.83 11.85 11.12
C ASP A 40 -19.01 12.51 9.75
N VAL A 41 -20.28 12.85 9.45
CA VAL A 41 -20.65 13.54 8.21
C VAL A 41 -19.97 14.91 8.10
N GLY A 42 -19.73 15.59 9.23
CA GLY A 42 -19.02 16.88 9.22
C GLY A 42 -17.56 16.75 8.82
N ALA A 43 -16.86 15.71 9.30
CA ALA A 43 -15.50 15.41 8.87
C ALA A 43 -15.44 15.05 7.38
N LEU A 44 -16.38 14.22 6.92
CA LEU A 44 -16.51 13.86 5.52
C LEU A 44 -16.72 15.10 4.64
N ARG A 45 -17.65 15.97 5.00
CA ARG A 45 -17.92 17.24 4.29
C ARG A 45 -16.68 18.11 4.17
N ARG A 46 -15.93 18.33 5.26
CA ARG A 46 -14.70 19.13 5.24
C ARG A 46 -13.66 18.59 4.26
N VAL A 47 -13.51 17.28 4.18
CA VAL A 47 -12.58 16.67 3.23
C VAL A 47 -13.09 16.84 1.80
N VAL A 48 -14.37 16.59 1.53
CA VAL A 48 -14.97 16.78 0.21
C VAL A 48 -14.82 18.21 -0.29
N GLU A 49 -15.05 19.22 0.57
CA GLU A 49 -14.86 20.63 0.25
C GLU A 49 -13.44 20.91 -0.27
N VAL A 50 -12.42 20.41 0.43
CA VAL A 50 -11.00 20.57 0.04
C VAL A 50 -10.71 19.89 -1.28
N LEU A 51 -11.23 18.67 -1.49
CA LEU A 51 -11.02 17.90 -2.72
C LEU A 51 -11.73 18.54 -3.92
N ALA A 52 -12.96 19.02 -3.72
CA ALA A 52 -13.71 19.74 -4.75
C ALA A 52 -13.01 21.03 -5.18
N ALA A 53 -12.49 21.81 -4.20
CA ALA A 53 -11.69 23.00 -4.51
C ALA A 53 -10.43 22.66 -5.30
N ARG A 54 -9.74 21.56 -4.97
CA ARG A 54 -8.56 21.09 -5.72
C ARG A 54 -8.90 20.68 -7.14
N GLN A 55 -10.05 20.02 -7.35
CA GLN A 55 -10.52 19.64 -8.69
C GLN A 55 -10.94 20.86 -9.50
N ALA A 56 -11.62 21.84 -8.88
CA ALA A 56 -11.97 23.11 -9.51
C ALA A 56 -10.73 23.90 -9.96
N ALA A 57 -9.60 23.75 -9.25
CA ALA A 57 -8.30 24.30 -9.65
C ALA A 57 -7.61 23.52 -10.79
N GLY A 58 -8.27 22.53 -11.40
CA GLY A 58 -7.78 21.79 -12.57
C GLY A 58 -6.98 20.53 -12.27
N ALA A 59 -6.87 20.12 -11.01
CA ALA A 59 -6.24 18.86 -10.66
C ALA A 59 -7.24 17.69 -10.76
N GLN A 60 -6.74 16.48 -11.01
CA GLN A 60 -7.49 15.23 -10.90
C GLN A 60 -7.32 14.69 -9.49
N VAL A 61 -8.43 14.37 -8.83
CA VAL A 61 -8.45 13.84 -7.46
C VAL A 61 -8.96 12.42 -7.47
N VAL A 62 -8.27 11.54 -6.73
CA VAL A 62 -8.69 10.17 -6.42
C VAL A 62 -8.80 10.05 -4.92
N LEU A 63 -9.95 9.62 -4.42
CA LEU A 63 -10.17 9.45 -2.99
C LEU A 63 -10.17 7.97 -2.62
N VAL A 64 -9.25 7.58 -1.72
CA VAL A 64 -9.24 6.27 -1.08
C VAL A 64 -9.82 6.43 0.32
N THR A 65 -10.93 5.79 0.58
CA THR A 65 -11.68 5.95 1.84
C THR A 65 -11.65 4.67 2.67
N SER A 66 -12.00 4.82 3.93
CA SER A 66 -12.31 3.74 4.88
C SER A 66 -13.68 4.00 5.51
N GLY A 67 -14.10 3.13 6.43
CA GLY A 67 -15.28 3.37 7.26
C GLY A 67 -16.53 2.63 6.80
N ALA A 68 -16.46 1.73 5.82
CA ALA A 68 -17.60 0.94 5.40
C ALA A 68 -18.19 0.11 6.57
N VAL A 69 -17.36 -0.60 7.33
CA VAL A 69 -17.82 -1.35 8.51
C VAL A 69 -18.50 -0.42 9.52
N SER A 70 -17.90 0.72 9.85
CA SER A 70 -18.46 1.70 10.80
C SER A 70 -19.81 2.26 10.33
N ALA A 71 -19.95 2.53 9.02
CA ALA A 71 -21.20 2.99 8.43
C ALA A 71 -22.31 1.93 8.44
N GLY A 72 -21.97 0.65 8.55
CA GLY A 72 -22.90 -0.47 8.63
C GLY A 72 -23.39 -0.80 10.04
N ILE A 73 -22.68 -0.35 11.10
CA ILE A 73 -23.02 -0.68 12.49
C ILE A 73 -24.44 -0.23 12.85
N GLY A 74 -24.74 1.06 12.59
CA GLY A 74 -26.06 1.64 12.90
C GLY A 74 -27.21 0.95 12.16
N PRO A 75 -27.20 0.89 10.83
CA PRO A 75 -28.25 0.21 10.05
C PRO A 75 -28.49 -1.24 10.43
N LEU A 76 -27.47 -1.95 10.90
CA LEU A 76 -27.59 -3.34 11.35
C LEU A 76 -27.85 -3.48 12.86
N SER A 77 -27.96 -2.37 13.60
CA SER A 77 -28.18 -2.34 15.05
C SER A 77 -27.15 -3.17 15.84
N LEU A 78 -25.89 -3.18 15.40
CA LEU A 78 -24.84 -4.02 16.01
C LEU A 78 -24.30 -3.48 17.35
N GLY A 79 -24.62 -2.26 17.72
CA GLY A 79 -24.18 -1.61 18.96
C GLY A 79 -22.68 -1.30 19.02
N THR A 80 -21.83 -2.25 18.67
CA THR A 80 -20.37 -2.10 18.64
C THR A 80 -19.77 -2.70 17.36
N ARG A 81 -18.49 -2.39 17.09
CA ARG A 81 -17.76 -2.95 15.97
C ARG A 81 -17.66 -4.49 16.11
N PRO A 82 -18.10 -5.27 15.12
CA PRO A 82 -18.03 -6.72 15.14
C PRO A 82 -16.57 -7.21 15.13
N ARG A 83 -16.35 -8.40 15.68
CA ARG A 83 -15.01 -9.02 15.75
C ARG A 83 -14.88 -10.24 14.84
N ASP A 84 -16.00 -10.90 14.54
CA ASP A 84 -15.99 -12.03 13.62
C ASP A 84 -16.05 -11.56 12.16
N LEU A 85 -15.39 -12.33 11.28
CA LEU A 85 -15.24 -11.99 9.87
C LEU A 85 -16.57 -11.85 9.15
N ALA A 86 -17.49 -12.78 9.34
CA ALA A 86 -18.78 -12.80 8.62
C ALA A 86 -19.63 -11.56 8.95
N THR A 87 -19.70 -11.18 10.24
CA THR A 87 -20.42 -9.97 10.65
C THR A 87 -19.71 -8.69 10.19
N MET A 88 -18.37 -8.68 10.15
CA MET A 88 -17.63 -7.56 9.55
C MET A 88 -17.90 -7.41 8.07
N GLN A 89 -17.93 -8.50 7.30
CA GLN A 89 -18.25 -8.50 5.88
C GLN A 89 -19.70 -8.03 5.63
N ALA A 90 -20.66 -8.49 6.42
CA ALA A 90 -22.05 -8.04 6.34
C ALA A 90 -22.17 -6.54 6.66
N ALA A 91 -21.48 -6.05 7.71
CA ALA A 91 -21.46 -4.63 8.05
C ALA A 91 -20.82 -3.79 6.95
N ALA A 92 -19.71 -4.27 6.35
CA ALA A 92 -19.07 -3.62 5.22
C ALA A 92 -20.00 -3.54 4.00
N SER A 93 -20.70 -4.62 3.67
CA SER A 93 -21.66 -4.67 2.54
C SER A 93 -22.77 -3.62 2.67
N VAL A 94 -23.40 -3.53 3.84
CA VAL A 94 -24.46 -2.54 4.11
C VAL A 94 -23.88 -1.14 4.20
N GLY A 95 -22.77 -0.99 4.92
CA GLY A 95 -22.17 0.31 5.19
C GLY A 95 -21.51 0.94 3.98
N GLN A 96 -21.00 0.14 3.03
CA GLN A 96 -20.41 0.67 1.80
C GLN A 96 -21.44 1.46 0.98
N GLY A 97 -22.67 0.99 0.87
CA GLY A 97 -23.75 1.72 0.21
C GLY A 97 -24.07 3.05 0.91
N GLN A 98 -24.09 3.07 2.26
CA GLN A 98 -24.31 4.28 3.04
C GLN A 98 -23.15 5.29 2.87
N LEU A 99 -21.93 4.81 2.90
CA LEU A 99 -20.74 5.63 2.74
C LEU A 99 -20.69 6.31 1.36
N VAL A 100 -20.93 5.55 0.30
CA VAL A 100 -20.98 6.05 -1.08
C VAL A 100 -22.07 7.10 -1.24
N ARG A 101 -23.27 6.83 -0.73
CA ARG A 101 -24.37 7.78 -0.76
C ARG A 101 -23.99 9.11 -0.11
N ARG A 102 -23.34 9.10 1.06
CA ARG A 102 -22.89 10.33 1.74
C ARG A 102 -21.86 11.10 0.92
N TYR A 103 -20.86 10.42 0.37
CA TYR A 103 -19.92 11.07 -0.53
C TYR A 103 -20.60 11.64 -1.78
N GLN A 104 -21.55 10.92 -2.37
CA GLN A 104 -22.30 11.40 -3.54
C GLN A 104 -23.08 12.67 -3.23
N GLU A 105 -23.78 12.72 -2.08
CA GLU A 105 -24.54 13.87 -1.61
C GLU A 105 -23.61 15.10 -1.44
N GLU A 106 -22.45 14.93 -0.79
CA GLU A 106 -21.52 16.03 -0.53
C GLU A 106 -20.78 16.51 -1.80
N PHE A 107 -20.32 15.61 -2.68
CA PHE A 107 -19.70 16.00 -3.95
C PHE A 107 -20.70 16.65 -4.92
N ALA A 108 -21.96 16.22 -4.90
CA ALA A 108 -23.00 16.80 -5.75
C ALA A 108 -23.24 18.29 -5.46
N ALA A 109 -23.00 18.76 -4.22
CA ALA A 109 -23.09 20.17 -3.87
C ALA A 109 -22.07 21.05 -4.64
N TYR A 110 -21.01 20.45 -5.19
CA TYR A 110 -20.00 21.08 -6.03
C TYR A 110 -20.14 20.73 -7.52
N GLY A 111 -21.24 20.10 -7.92
CA GLY A 111 -21.47 19.65 -9.30
C GLY A 111 -20.58 18.47 -9.73
N LEU A 112 -19.96 17.75 -8.79
CA LEU A 112 -19.05 16.67 -9.05
C LEU A 112 -19.77 15.32 -8.90
N GLN A 113 -19.43 14.38 -9.78
CA GLN A 113 -19.86 12.98 -9.71
C GLN A 113 -18.73 12.14 -9.10
N ILE A 114 -19.10 11.10 -8.36
CA ILE A 114 -18.15 10.08 -7.91
C ILE A 114 -18.37 8.76 -8.66
N GLY A 115 -17.30 7.98 -8.81
CA GLY A 115 -17.35 6.63 -9.36
C GLY A 115 -16.74 5.65 -8.37
N GLN A 116 -17.53 4.73 -7.81
CA GLN A 116 -17.05 3.74 -6.87
C GLN A 116 -16.21 2.67 -7.58
N ILE A 117 -15.06 2.33 -7.00
CA ILE A 117 -14.24 1.18 -7.36
C ILE A 117 -13.84 0.46 -6.07
N LEU A 118 -14.21 -0.81 -5.96
CA LEU A 118 -13.78 -1.70 -4.89
C LEU A 118 -12.67 -2.60 -5.39
N LEU A 119 -11.56 -2.64 -4.66
CA LEU A 119 -10.37 -3.40 -5.00
C LEU A 119 -10.03 -4.40 -3.90
N THR A 120 -9.52 -5.55 -4.31
CA THR A 120 -8.85 -6.52 -3.43
C THR A 120 -7.34 -6.49 -3.67
N ALA A 121 -6.56 -7.12 -2.80
CA ALA A 121 -5.12 -7.29 -3.00
C ALA A 121 -4.83 -7.96 -4.35
N GLU A 122 -5.60 -8.97 -4.75
CA GLU A 122 -5.44 -9.65 -6.04
C GLU A 122 -5.60 -8.74 -7.26
N ASP A 123 -6.46 -7.72 -7.17
CA ASP A 123 -6.70 -6.81 -8.30
C ASP A 123 -5.49 -5.94 -8.61
N THR A 124 -4.59 -5.77 -7.64
CA THR A 124 -3.33 -5.04 -7.83
C THR A 124 -2.19 -5.93 -8.34
N VAL A 125 -2.35 -7.26 -8.30
CA VAL A 125 -1.33 -8.26 -8.63
C VAL A 125 -1.57 -8.91 -9.98
N ARG A 126 -2.78 -9.40 -10.22
CA ARG A 126 -3.11 -10.08 -11.46
C ARG A 126 -3.12 -9.09 -12.62
N ARG A 127 -2.20 -9.27 -13.57
CA ARG A 127 -1.97 -8.35 -14.70
C ARG A 127 -3.25 -7.95 -15.45
N SER A 128 -4.18 -8.89 -15.63
CA SER A 128 -5.46 -8.62 -16.31
C SER A 128 -6.35 -7.70 -15.48
N ARG A 129 -6.51 -7.98 -14.17
CA ARG A 129 -7.31 -7.19 -13.24
C ARG A 129 -6.69 -5.80 -13.02
N TYR A 130 -5.38 -5.73 -12.80
CA TYR A 130 -4.63 -4.47 -12.73
C TYR A 130 -4.89 -3.57 -13.93
N ARG A 131 -4.77 -4.10 -15.17
CA ARG A 131 -5.02 -3.34 -16.40
C ARG A 131 -6.48 -2.87 -16.52
N ASN A 132 -7.43 -3.69 -16.09
CA ASN A 132 -8.84 -3.33 -16.12
C ASN A 132 -9.14 -2.22 -15.12
N ALA A 133 -8.65 -2.33 -13.87
CA ALA A 133 -8.77 -1.28 -12.86
C ALA A 133 -8.13 0.03 -13.35
N GLN A 134 -6.92 -0.04 -13.91
CA GLN A 134 -6.24 1.14 -14.48
C GLN A 134 -7.06 1.83 -15.57
N ARG A 135 -7.59 1.06 -16.54
CA ARG A 135 -8.39 1.62 -17.64
C ARG A 135 -9.68 2.26 -17.13
N SER A 136 -10.35 1.63 -16.15
CA SER A 136 -11.56 2.16 -15.53
C SER A 136 -11.29 3.48 -14.82
N LEU A 137 -10.23 3.53 -13.99
CA LEU A 137 -9.81 4.73 -13.27
C LEU A 137 -9.43 5.87 -14.23
N GLU A 138 -8.61 5.59 -15.24
CA GLU A 138 -8.24 6.58 -16.26
C GLU A 138 -9.47 7.12 -16.99
N ARG A 139 -10.47 6.26 -17.27
CA ARG A 139 -11.69 6.70 -17.93
C ARG A 139 -12.56 7.59 -17.04
N LEU A 140 -12.70 7.24 -15.75
CA LEU A 140 -13.42 8.09 -14.78
C LEU A 140 -12.76 9.47 -14.68
N LEU A 141 -11.43 9.51 -14.52
CA LEU A 141 -10.67 10.76 -14.45
C LEU A 141 -10.80 11.60 -15.73
N ALA A 142 -10.80 10.97 -16.91
CA ALA A 142 -11.00 11.65 -18.19
C ALA A 142 -12.41 12.22 -18.36
N LEU A 143 -13.40 11.63 -17.67
CA LEU A 143 -14.78 12.12 -17.65
C LEU A 143 -15.04 13.18 -16.56
N GLY A 144 -14.00 13.57 -15.78
CA GLY A 144 -14.14 14.52 -14.68
C GLY A 144 -14.79 13.93 -13.42
N VAL A 145 -14.99 12.61 -13.39
CA VAL A 145 -15.57 11.89 -12.24
C VAL A 145 -14.48 11.66 -11.20
N VAL A 146 -14.79 11.86 -9.91
CA VAL A 146 -13.89 11.55 -8.79
C VAL A 146 -13.97 10.05 -8.48
N PRO A 147 -12.90 9.27 -8.70
CA PRO A 147 -12.88 7.88 -8.28
C PRO A 147 -12.89 7.80 -6.75
N LEU A 148 -13.88 7.09 -6.20
CA LEU A 148 -13.98 6.74 -4.79
C LEU A 148 -13.59 5.27 -4.62
N ILE A 149 -12.43 5.03 -4.03
CA ILE A 149 -11.85 3.70 -3.90
C ILE A 149 -11.93 3.22 -2.46
N ASN A 150 -12.25 1.96 -2.28
CA ASN A 150 -12.18 1.28 -1.00
C ASN A 150 -11.72 -0.17 -1.20
N GLU A 151 -11.29 -0.83 -0.12
CA GLU A 151 -11.13 -2.27 -0.12
C GLU A 151 -12.49 -2.96 -0.26
N ASN A 152 -12.54 -4.08 -0.97
CA ASN A 152 -13.74 -4.91 -1.08
C ASN A 152 -13.88 -5.81 0.16
N ASP A 153 -14.12 -5.18 1.30
CA ASP A 153 -14.28 -5.86 2.60
C ASP A 153 -15.39 -6.93 2.62
N ALA A 154 -16.32 -6.90 1.65
CA ALA A 154 -17.43 -7.86 1.59
C ALA A 154 -16.98 -9.27 1.19
N VAL A 155 -15.86 -9.38 0.46
CA VAL A 155 -15.35 -10.66 -0.07
C VAL A 155 -13.91 -10.92 0.33
N THR A 156 -13.23 -9.98 1.01
CA THR A 156 -11.84 -10.10 1.41
C THR A 156 -11.73 -11.00 2.64
N THR A 157 -10.88 -12.03 2.56
CA THR A 157 -10.52 -12.90 3.69
C THR A 157 -9.38 -12.29 4.49
N ASP A 158 -9.12 -12.82 5.71
CA ASP A 158 -8.04 -12.28 6.57
C ASP A 158 -6.65 -12.43 5.93
N GLU A 159 -6.47 -13.46 5.07
CA GLU A 159 -5.22 -13.69 4.33
C GLU A 159 -5.01 -12.69 3.19
N LEU A 160 -6.10 -12.20 2.58
CA LEU A 160 -6.09 -11.35 1.39
C LEU A 160 -6.34 -9.87 1.69
N LYS A 161 -6.45 -9.49 2.95
CA LYS A 161 -6.61 -8.07 3.35
C LYS A 161 -5.37 -7.26 3.04
N PHE A 162 -5.57 -6.06 2.53
CA PHE A 162 -4.50 -5.04 2.55
C PHE A 162 -4.06 -4.72 3.98
N GLY A 163 -4.93 -5.02 4.96
CA GLY A 163 -4.73 -4.74 6.38
C GLY A 163 -4.93 -3.27 6.73
N ASP A 164 -4.67 -2.37 5.81
CA ASP A 164 -4.92 -0.94 5.94
C ASP A 164 -5.07 -0.30 4.54
N ASN A 165 -6.06 0.57 4.38
CA ASN A 165 -6.26 1.36 3.15
C ASN A 165 -5.11 2.33 2.84
N ASP A 166 -4.14 2.51 3.73
CA ASP A 166 -2.91 3.25 3.45
C ASP A 166 -2.08 2.54 2.37
N ARG A 167 -1.94 1.20 2.46
CA ARG A 167 -1.29 0.38 1.42
C ARG A 167 -2.06 0.42 0.10
N LEU A 168 -3.39 0.30 0.15
CA LEU A 168 -4.23 0.43 -1.03
C LEU A 168 -4.02 1.78 -1.71
N ALA A 169 -3.96 2.88 -0.95
CA ALA A 169 -3.74 4.23 -1.48
C ALA A 169 -2.36 4.37 -2.15
N ALA A 170 -1.32 3.78 -1.58
CA ALA A 170 0.01 3.77 -2.17
C ALA A 170 0.03 3.02 -3.52
N LEU A 171 -0.62 1.86 -3.59
CA LEU A 171 -0.75 1.08 -4.83
C LEU A 171 -1.62 1.79 -5.87
N VAL A 172 -2.73 2.40 -5.45
CA VAL A 172 -3.58 3.23 -6.32
C VAL A 172 -2.80 4.43 -6.86
N SER A 173 -1.96 5.08 -6.05
CA SER A 173 -1.13 6.21 -6.49
C SER A 173 -0.22 5.81 -7.66
N HIS A 174 0.34 4.60 -7.60
CA HIS A 174 1.09 4.06 -8.72
C HIS A 174 0.17 3.70 -9.91
N LEU A 175 -0.98 3.06 -9.66
CA LEU A 175 -1.94 2.60 -10.67
C LEU A 175 -2.45 3.76 -11.55
N VAL A 176 -2.78 4.90 -10.92
CA VAL A 176 -3.24 6.11 -11.60
C VAL A 176 -2.11 7.07 -11.99
N ARG A 177 -0.85 6.71 -11.76
CA ARG A 177 0.32 7.56 -12.01
C ARG A 177 0.19 8.93 -11.31
N ALA A 178 -0.20 8.92 -10.05
CA ALA A 178 -0.32 10.14 -9.25
C ALA A 178 1.00 10.90 -9.16
N ASP A 179 0.89 12.21 -9.01
CA ASP A 179 2.03 13.10 -8.77
C ASP A 179 2.30 13.26 -7.27
N ALA A 180 1.28 12.98 -6.43
CA ALA A 180 1.38 13.05 -4.98
C ALA A 180 0.39 12.10 -4.30
N LEU A 181 0.76 11.63 -3.10
CA LEU A 181 -0.09 10.90 -2.15
C LEU A 181 -0.26 11.72 -0.88
N LEU A 182 -1.49 11.91 -0.44
CA LEU A 182 -1.82 12.52 0.85
C LEU A 182 -2.48 11.50 1.76
N LEU A 183 -1.83 11.16 2.88
CA LEU A 183 -2.35 10.26 3.91
C LEU A 183 -2.93 11.10 5.06
N LEU A 184 -4.25 11.20 5.11
CA LEU A 184 -5.00 11.87 6.17
C LEU A 184 -5.27 10.90 7.32
N THR A 185 -4.86 11.29 8.50
CA THR A 185 -4.87 10.46 9.71
C THR A 185 -5.26 11.29 10.95
N ASP A 186 -5.17 10.67 12.11
CA ASP A 186 -5.43 11.25 13.43
C ASP A 186 -4.17 11.80 14.13
N VAL A 187 -3.01 11.74 13.43
CA VAL A 187 -1.76 12.34 13.92
C VAL A 187 -1.28 13.44 12.97
N ASP A 188 -0.56 14.41 13.51
CA ASP A 188 -0.09 15.59 12.76
C ASP A 188 1.18 15.32 11.93
N GLY A 189 1.73 14.10 11.97
CA GLY A 189 2.91 13.67 11.21
C GLY A 189 3.72 12.59 11.92
N LEU A 190 4.90 12.32 11.41
CA LEU A 190 5.91 11.48 12.06
C LEU A 190 6.67 12.32 13.08
N HIS A 191 6.90 11.78 14.28
CA HIS A 191 7.69 12.40 15.35
C HIS A 191 8.99 11.63 15.59
N ASP A 192 9.99 12.30 16.13
CA ASP A 192 11.27 11.72 16.54
C ASP A 192 11.16 10.80 17.76
N ALA A 193 10.03 10.88 18.48
CA ALA A 193 9.66 10.00 19.59
C ALA A 193 8.13 9.89 19.68
N PRO A 194 7.57 8.95 20.46
CA PRO A 194 6.12 8.88 20.67
C PRO A 194 5.54 10.24 21.09
N PRO A 195 4.43 10.73 20.49
CA PRO A 195 3.87 12.05 20.78
C PRO A 195 3.51 12.28 22.25
N SER A 196 3.31 11.21 23.02
CA SER A 196 3.07 11.26 24.47
C SER A 196 4.32 11.57 25.29
N ARG A 197 5.53 11.47 24.72
CA ARG A 197 6.79 11.76 25.39
C ARG A 197 7.05 13.27 25.40
N PRO A 198 7.30 13.90 26.56
CA PRO A 198 7.65 15.31 26.61
C PRO A 198 8.87 15.62 25.73
N GLY A 199 8.75 16.63 24.88
CA GLY A 199 9.82 17.06 23.98
C GLY A 199 9.82 16.40 22.63
N ALA A 200 8.92 15.43 22.34
CA ALA A 200 8.75 14.86 21.00
C ALA A 200 8.46 15.97 19.96
N ARG A 201 9.14 15.91 18.83
CA ARG A 201 9.04 16.91 17.76
C ARG A 201 8.62 16.25 16.46
N ARG A 202 7.74 16.92 15.72
CA ARG A 202 7.36 16.52 14.37
C ARG A 202 8.58 16.60 13.43
N ILE A 203 8.79 15.57 12.63
CA ILE A 203 9.78 15.53 11.56
C ILE A 203 9.13 16.15 10.31
N PRO A 204 9.52 17.37 9.88
CA PRO A 204 8.83 18.04 8.78
C PRO A 204 9.11 17.41 7.41
N LEU A 205 10.31 16.84 7.21
CA LEU A 205 10.78 16.31 5.93
C LEU A 205 11.62 15.05 6.17
N VAL A 206 11.35 14.02 5.37
CA VAL A 206 12.12 12.78 5.29
C VAL A 206 12.59 12.63 3.84
N GLY A 207 13.91 12.72 3.63
CA GLY A 207 14.55 12.55 2.33
C GLY A 207 14.63 11.08 1.94
N ASP A 208 15.07 10.24 2.88
CA ASP A 208 15.06 8.78 2.75
C ASP A 208 14.47 8.15 4.01
N LEU A 209 13.69 7.09 3.86
CA LEU A 209 13.10 6.37 5.00
C LEU A 209 14.14 5.66 5.88
N GLU A 210 15.33 5.41 5.36
CA GLU A 210 16.46 4.90 6.16
C GLU A 210 16.91 5.92 7.24
N ASP A 211 16.74 7.23 6.98
CA ASP A 211 17.09 8.30 7.94
C ASP A 211 16.22 8.23 9.21
N VAL A 212 15.05 7.59 9.12
CA VAL A 212 14.09 7.46 10.22
C VAL A 212 13.89 6.01 10.70
N ALA A 213 14.73 5.08 10.25
CA ALA A 213 14.65 3.66 10.62
C ALA A 213 14.84 3.42 12.14
N GLY A 214 15.54 4.33 12.85
CA GLY A 214 15.76 4.28 14.29
C GLY A 214 14.68 4.98 15.14
N VAL A 215 13.67 5.59 14.52
CA VAL A 215 12.61 6.27 15.24
C VAL A 215 11.71 5.26 15.95
N GLU A 216 11.52 5.43 17.26
CA GLU A 216 10.59 4.61 18.04
C GLU A 216 9.15 4.84 17.59
N VAL A 217 8.65 3.95 16.75
CA VAL A 217 7.28 4.02 16.24
C VAL A 217 6.38 3.17 17.13
N THR A 218 5.37 3.76 17.75
CA THR A 218 4.36 2.98 18.47
C THR A 218 3.56 2.12 17.48
N ALA A 219 3.54 0.80 17.73
CA ALA A 219 2.88 -0.16 16.84
C ALA A 219 1.34 -0.04 16.82
N ARG A 220 0.73 0.70 17.76
CA ARG A 220 -0.72 0.87 17.86
C ARG A 220 -1.12 2.31 17.56
N GLY A 221 -1.98 2.47 16.53
CA GLY A 221 -2.77 3.67 16.29
C GLY A 221 -3.97 3.81 17.23
N SER A 222 -4.97 4.60 16.86
CA SER A 222 -6.21 4.79 17.61
C SER A 222 -6.98 3.47 17.81
N SER A 223 -7.84 3.42 18.82
CA SER A 223 -8.69 2.25 19.15
C SER A 223 -9.69 1.88 18.05
N VAL A 224 -9.91 2.75 17.05
CA VAL A 224 -10.89 2.59 15.96
C VAL A 224 -10.22 2.19 14.65
N GLY A 225 -8.94 2.53 14.44
CA GLY A 225 -8.19 2.23 13.21
C GLY A 225 -7.44 0.90 13.30
N THR A 226 -7.37 0.16 12.19
CA THR A 226 -6.58 -1.08 12.06
C THR A 226 -5.10 -0.81 11.80
N GLY A 227 -4.72 0.41 11.36
CA GLY A 227 -3.36 0.79 10.97
C GLY A 227 -2.64 1.64 12.00
N GLY A 228 -1.39 1.26 12.33
CA GLY A 228 -0.47 2.04 13.15
C GLY A 228 0.49 2.91 12.29
N MET A 229 1.41 3.61 12.95
CA MET A 229 2.44 4.37 12.23
C MET A 229 3.33 3.46 11.36
N VAL A 230 3.55 2.22 11.77
CA VAL A 230 4.32 1.23 11.00
C VAL A 230 3.70 0.99 9.62
N THR A 231 2.38 0.74 9.56
CA THR A 231 1.68 0.51 8.28
C THR A 231 1.67 1.76 7.40
N LYS A 232 1.62 2.96 8.00
CA LYS A 232 1.72 4.23 7.27
C LYS A 232 3.10 4.41 6.65
N LEU A 233 4.16 4.12 7.39
CA LEU A 233 5.54 4.19 6.87
C LEU A 233 5.79 3.15 5.77
N GLU A 234 5.24 1.94 5.88
CA GLU A 234 5.27 0.94 4.81
C GLU A 234 4.56 1.46 3.54
N SER A 235 3.41 2.09 3.70
CA SER A 235 2.64 2.67 2.59
C SER A 235 3.39 3.84 1.94
N VAL A 236 4.01 4.68 2.74
CA VAL A 236 4.91 5.74 2.26
C VAL A 236 6.08 5.14 1.50
N ARG A 237 6.71 4.06 2.00
CA ARG A 237 7.81 3.34 1.31
C ARG A 237 7.38 2.84 -0.07
N ILE A 238 6.17 2.28 -0.18
CA ILE A 238 5.60 1.85 -1.46
C ILE A 238 5.45 3.04 -2.42
N ALA A 239 4.87 4.14 -1.96
CA ALA A 239 4.62 5.32 -2.80
C ALA A 239 5.93 5.99 -3.24
N THR A 240 6.83 6.30 -2.29
CA THR A 240 8.09 7.00 -2.58
C THR A 240 9.04 6.15 -3.43
N GLY A 241 9.09 4.84 -3.17
CA GLY A 241 9.80 3.88 -4.01
C GLY A 241 9.25 3.76 -5.43
N ALA A 242 7.96 4.09 -5.63
CA ALA A 242 7.31 4.20 -6.94
C ALA A 242 7.50 5.57 -7.60
N GLY A 243 8.24 6.48 -6.99
CA GLY A 243 8.46 7.83 -7.50
C GLY A 243 7.28 8.79 -7.23
N VAL A 244 6.45 8.50 -6.22
CA VAL A 244 5.33 9.35 -5.78
C VAL A 244 5.65 9.92 -4.40
N PRO A 245 5.90 11.23 -4.26
CA PRO A 245 6.09 11.85 -2.97
C PRO A 245 4.81 11.77 -2.13
N ALA A 246 4.96 11.69 -0.80
CA ALA A 246 3.83 11.55 0.09
C ALA A 246 3.84 12.60 1.22
N VAL A 247 2.65 12.94 1.71
CA VAL A 247 2.48 13.74 2.93
C VAL A 247 1.61 12.96 3.90
N LEU A 248 2.05 12.84 5.14
CA LEU A 248 1.29 12.29 6.26
C LEU A 248 0.89 13.44 7.20
N THR A 249 -0.41 13.64 7.43
CA THR A 249 -0.89 14.74 8.26
C THR A 249 -2.30 14.51 8.79
N LEU A 250 -2.74 15.36 9.73
CA LEU A 250 -4.12 15.39 10.20
C LEU A 250 -5.10 15.70 9.07
N ALA A 251 -6.29 15.10 9.12
CA ALA A 251 -7.38 15.40 8.17
C ALA A 251 -7.73 16.89 8.12
N ALA A 252 -7.66 17.59 9.25
CA ALA A 252 -7.90 19.03 9.34
C ALA A 252 -6.88 19.86 8.53
N ASN A 253 -5.70 19.33 8.27
CA ASN A 253 -4.62 20.00 7.53
C ASN A 253 -4.67 19.75 6.02
N ALA A 254 -5.68 19.05 5.51
CA ALA A 254 -5.74 18.61 4.10
C ALA A 254 -5.54 19.79 3.12
N ALA A 255 -6.22 20.92 3.33
CA ALA A 255 -6.10 22.10 2.48
C ALA A 255 -4.68 22.67 2.49
N ALA A 256 -4.10 22.86 3.68
CA ALA A 256 -2.74 23.38 3.86
C ALA A 256 -1.69 22.44 3.24
N ALA A 257 -1.85 21.12 3.40
CA ALA A 257 -0.98 20.12 2.81
C ALA A 257 -1.02 20.17 1.27
N LEU A 258 -2.23 20.22 0.67
CA LEU A 258 -2.40 20.32 -0.78
C LEU A 258 -1.90 21.68 -1.34
N ALA A 259 -1.83 22.70 -0.53
CA ALA A 259 -1.21 23.98 -0.87
C ALA A 259 0.34 23.98 -0.71
N GLY A 260 0.93 22.87 -0.29
CA GLY A 260 2.38 22.74 -0.09
C GLY A 260 2.90 23.45 1.16
N GLN A 261 2.03 23.76 2.13
CA GLN A 261 2.44 24.38 3.38
C GLN A 261 3.16 23.38 4.29
N ASP A 262 3.93 23.90 5.27
CA ASP A 262 4.66 23.06 6.22
C ASP A 262 3.75 22.50 7.32
N VAL A 263 2.89 21.56 6.92
CA VAL A 263 2.05 20.76 7.81
C VAL A 263 2.35 19.28 7.56
N GLY A 264 2.25 18.46 8.60
CA GLY A 264 2.55 17.04 8.49
C GLY A 264 4.02 16.74 8.19
N THR A 265 4.31 15.50 7.86
CA THR A 265 5.61 15.04 7.39
C THR A 265 5.56 14.80 5.89
N PHE A 266 6.45 15.49 5.18
CA PHE A 266 6.67 15.26 3.75
C PHE A 266 7.75 14.19 3.55
N PHE A 267 7.48 13.24 2.67
CA PHE A 267 8.40 12.18 2.27
C PHE A 267 8.75 12.34 0.80
N ALA A 268 10.03 12.52 0.52
CA ALA A 268 10.52 12.68 -0.83
C ALA A 268 10.40 11.36 -1.63
N ALA A 269 10.18 11.47 -2.93
CA ALA A 269 10.26 10.32 -3.82
C ALA A 269 11.71 9.87 -3.96
N THR A 270 12.01 8.61 -3.61
CA THR A 270 13.38 8.03 -3.65
C THR A 270 13.59 7.13 -4.86
N GLY A 271 12.51 6.62 -5.45
CA GLY A 271 12.54 5.64 -6.53
C GLY A 271 12.18 6.21 -7.89
N ARG A 272 12.47 5.43 -8.92
CA ARG A 272 11.90 5.61 -10.26
C ARG A 272 10.60 4.81 -10.33
N ARG A 273 9.65 5.25 -11.16
CA ARG A 273 8.39 4.52 -11.39
C ARG A 273 8.70 3.07 -11.80
N THR A 274 8.58 2.15 -10.85
CA THR A 274 8.68 0.69 -11.04
C THR A 274 7.30 0.11 -11.32
N SER A 275 7.20 -1.17 -11.70
CA SER A 275 5.88 -1.78 -11.89
C SER A 275 5.18 -1.98 -10.53
N ALA A 276 3.88 -1.67 -10.46
CA ALA A 276 3.06 -1.86 -9.25
C ALA A 276 3.14 -3.30 -8.72
N ARG A 277 3.26 -4.28 -9.62
CA ARG A 277 3.41 -5.69 -9.30
C ARG A 277 4.67 -5.95 -8.46
N ARG A 278 5.80 -5.36 -8.84
CA ARG A 278 7.05 -5.48 -8.06
C ARG A 278 6.96 -4.81 -6.70
N LEU A 279 6.33 -3.65 -6.62
CA LEU A 279 6.11 -2.96 -5.34
C LEU A 279 5.19 -3.77 -4.42
N TRP A 280 4.15 -4.39 -4.99
CA TRP A 280 3.27 -5.25 -4.22
C TRP A 280 4.02 -6.50 -3.71
N ILE A 281 4.77 -7.19 -4.56
CA ILE A 281 5.58 -8.34 -4.17
C ILE A 281 6.57 -7.97 -3.07
N ALA A 282 7.21 -6.80 -3.19
CA ALA A 282 8.21 -6.33 -2.24
C ALA A 282 7.62 -6.00 -0.86
N HIS A 283 6.43 -5.36 -0.81
CA HIS A 283 6.01 -4.65 0.38
C HIS A 283 4.59 -4.95 0.85
N ALA A 284 3.67 -5.30 -0.04
CA ALA A 284 2.26 -5.45 0.29
C ALA A 284 1.84 -6.92 0.44
N ALA A 285 2.55 -7.86 -0.18
CA ALA A 285 2.21 -9.26 -0.16
C ALA A 285 2.64 -9.92 1.15
N ARG A 286 1.71 -10.63 1.79
CA ARG A 286 2.05 -11.61 2.81
C ARG A 286 2.55 -12.86 2.10
N THR A 287 3.76 -13.31 2.40
CA THR A 287 4.31 -14.54 1.81
C THR A 287 3.62 -15.76 2.40
N GLN A 288 3.20 -16.69 1.53
CA GLN A 288 2.46 -17.90 1.91
C GLN A 288 3.38 -19.12 2.05
N GLY A 289 4.64 -19.00 1.58
CA GLY A 289 5.60 -20.08 1.66
C GLY A 289 7.02 -19.65 1.37
N ARG A 290 7.93 -20.64 1.38
CA ARG A 290 9.36 -20.46 1.14
C ARG A 290 9.87 -21.47 0.14
N LEU A 291 10.72 -21.01 -0.78
CA LEU A 291 11.47 -21.83 -1.71
C LEU A 291 12.95 -21.76 -1.35
N HIS A 292 13.52 -22.85 -0.90
CA HIS A 292 14.95 -22.97 -0.60
C HIS A 292 15.72 -23.25 -1.87
N LEU A 293 16.75 -22.45 -2.12
CA LEU A 293 17.54 -22.47 -3.35
C LEU A 293 18.87 -23.19 -3.13
N ASP A 294 19.44 -23.73 -4.22
CA ASP A 294 20.86 -24.08 -4.25
C ASP A 294 21.75 -22.84 -4.48
N ASP A 295 23.06 -22.99 -4.37
CA ASP A 295 24.03 -21.90 -4.57
C ASP A 295 23.98 -21.30 -5.98
N GLY A 296 23.69 -22.12 -7.00
CA GLY A 296 23.60 -21.68 -8.39
C GLY A 296 22.39 -20.78 -8.62
N ALA A 297 21.22 -21.24 -8.15
CA ALA A 297 19.98 -20.50 -8.24
C ALA A 297 20.02 -19.20 -7.41
N ALA A 298 20.57 -19.26 -6.18
CA ALA A 298 20.74 -18.07 -5.33
C ALA A 298 21.60 -16.99 -6.02
N ARG A 299 22.75 -17.36 -6.61
CA ARG A 299 23.56 -16.42 -7.39
C ARG A 299 22.85 -15.89 -8.61
N ALA A 300 22.11 -16.74 -9.34
CA ALA A 300 21.34 -16.33 -10.53
C ALA A 300 20.23 -15.35 -10.20
N VAL A 301 19.50 -15.56 -9.09
CA VAL A 301 18.46 -14.69 -8.56
C VAL A 301 19.06 -13.35 -8.14
N LEU A 302 20.14 -13.33 -7.35
CA LEU A 302 20.83 -12.12 -6.90
C LEU A 302 21.38 -11.31 -8.09
N GLY A 303 21.75 -11.97 -9.19
CA GLY A 303 22.14 -11.32 -10.44
C GLY A 303 21.01 -10.56 -11.13
N GLY A 304 19.76 -10.73 -10.71
CA GLY A 304 18.60 -9.94 -11.11
C GLY A 304 18.12 -10.12 -12.55
N ARG A 305 18.66 -11.10 -13.31
CA ARG A 305 18.35 -11.33 -14.73
C ARG A 305 17.74 -12.69 -15.03
N ALA A 306 17.73 -13.61 -14.08
CA ALA A 306 17.27 -14.98 -14.26
C ALA A 306 15.90 -15.20 -13.61
N SER A 307 15.08 -16.04 -14.25
CA SER A 307 13.90 -16.64 -13.65
C SER A 307 14.31 -17.87 -12.84
N LEU A 308 13.58 -18.18 -11.77
CA LEU A 308 13.83 -19.38 -10.97
C LEU A 308 13.22 -20.60 -11.65
N LEU A 309 14.07 -21.60 -11.88
CA LEU A 309 13.70 -22.89 -12.47
C LEU A 309 13.53 -23.96 -11.38
N PRO A 310 12.75 -25.04 -11.63
CA PRO A 310 12.61 -26.14 -10.69
C PRO A 310 13.95 -26.77 -10.27
N ALA A 311 14.92 -26.82 -11.20
CA ALA A 311 16.25 -27.40 -10.98
C ALA A 311 17.04 -26.71 -9.83
N GLY A 312 16.79 -25.43 -9.59
CA GLY A 312 17.49 -24.66 -8.57
C GLY A 312 16.82 -24.66 -7.20
N ILE A 313 15.73 -25.41 -7.01
CA ILE A 313 14.99 -25.46 -5.75
C ILE A 313 15.28 -26.79 -5.06
N THR A 314 15.70 -26.71 -3.82
CA THR A 314 16.05 -27.88 -3.00
C THR A 314 14.92 -28.33 -2.09
N ARG A 315 14.08 -27.40 -1.62
CA ARG A 315 12.98 -27.66 -0.68
C ARG A 315 11.93 -26.55 -0.75
N THR A 316 10.69 -26.91 -0.42
CA THR A 316 9.56 -25.97 -0.29
C THR A 316 8.98 -26.04 1.11
N GLU A 317 8.44 -24.90 1.62
CA GLU A 317 7.73 -24.80 2.89
C GLU A 317 6.47 -23.93 2.72
N GLY A 318 5.41 -24.26 3.47
CA GLY A 318 4.14 -23.54 3.46
C GLY A 318 3.13 -24.11 2.49
N GLU A 319 1.92 -23.58 2.54
CA GLU A 319 0.80 -23.88 1.64
C GLU A 319 0.54 -22.65 0.78
N PHE A 320 0.58 -22.80 -0.53
CA PHE A 320 0.39 -21.73 -1.49
C PHE A 320 -0.12 -22.25 -2.82
N ASP A 321 -0.88 -21.43 -3.51
CA ASP A 321 -1.39 -21.67 -4.85
C ASP A 321 -0.58 -20.89 -5.91
N ALA A 322 -0.72 -21.29 -7.17
CA ALA A 322 -0.12 -20.59 -8.29
C ALA A 322 -0.58 -19.12 -8.35
N GLY A 323 0.36 -18.20 -8.24
CA GLY A 323 0.12 -16.76 -8.16
C GLY A 323 0.37 -16.17 -6.79
N ASP A 324 0.59 -17.00 -5.77
CA ASP A 324 0.89 -16.55 -4.42
C ASP A 324 2.34 -16.06 -4.27
N PRO A 325 2.58 -15.11 -3.36
CA PRO A 325 3.90 -14.62 -3.03
C PRO A 325 4.64 -15.58 -2.11
N VAL A 326 5.87 -15.90 -2.47
CA VAL A 326 6.77 -16.77 -1.69
C VAL A 326 8.12 -16.08 -1.44
N GLU A 327 8.78 -16.46 -0.36
CA GLU A 327 10.17 -16.07 -0.08
C GLU A 327 11.15 -17.01 -0.79
N LEU A 328 12.21 -16.45 -1.34
CA LEU A 328 13.34 -17.20 -1.90
C LEU A 328 14.49 -17.16 -0.90
N VAL A 329 14.87 -18.34 -0.40
CA VAL A 329 15.80 -18.50 0.71
C VAL A 329 17.11 -19.10 0.19
N ALA A 330 18.22 -18.42 0.42
CA ALA A 330 19.56 -18.90 0.09
C ALA A 330 19.99 -20.07 1.01
N PRO A 331 21.04 -20.83 0.67
CA PRO A 331 21.51 -21.97 1.47
C PRO A 331 21.89 -21.63 2.92
N ASP A 332 22.28 -20.39 3.17
CA ASP A 332 22.59 -19.88 4.52
C ASP A 332 21.37 -19.49 5.36
N GLY A 333 20.14 -19.69 4.82
CA GLY A 333 18.89 -19.34 5.47
C GLY A 333 18.44 -17.90 5.27
N THR A 334 19.20 -17.08 4.55
CA THR A 334 18.85 -15.68 4.28
C THR A 334 17.76 -15.59 3.21
N VAL A 335 16.72 -14.80 3.46
CA VAL A 335 15.74 -14.42 2.44
C VAL A 335 16.40 -13.41 1.50
N ILE A 336 16.57 -13.78 0.23
CA ILE A 336 17.27 -12.97 -0.78
C ILE A 336 16.32 -12.28 -1.76
N ALA A 337 15.10 -12.81 -1.89
CA ALA A 337 14.10 -12.27 -2.80
C ALA A 337 12.70 -12.71 -2.40
N ARG A 338 11.70 -12.06 -2.99
CA ARG A 338 10.30 -12.48 -2.98
C ARG A 338 9.80 -12.58 -4.42
N GLY A 339 8.88 -13.52 -4.68
CA GLY A 339 8.35 -13.67 -6.03
C GLY A 339 6.98 -14.33 -6.05
N LEU A 340 6.28 -14.24 -7.20
CA LEU A 340 5.03 -14.98 -7.40
C LEU A 340 5.34 -16.34 -8.01
N VAL A 341 4.89 -17.38 -7.33
CA VAL A 341 5.05 -18.75 -7.79
C VAL A 341 4.06 -19.08 -8.92
N THR A 342 4.44 -19.97 -9.82
CA THR A 342 3.59 -20.38 -10.97
C THR A 342 2.98 -21.78 -10.82
N PHE A 343 3.29 -22.47 -9.73
CA PHE A 343 2.79 -23.80 -9.39
C PHE A 343 2.21 -23.81 -8.00
N ASP A 344 1.28 -24.69 -7.75
CA ASP A 344 0.77 -24.94 -6.40
C ASP A 344 1.83 -25.66 -5.55
N ALA A 345 1.77 -25.49 -4.23
CA ALA A 345 2.71 -26.13 -3.31
C ALA A 345 2.71 -27.66 -3.44
N SER A 346 1.55 -28.24 -3.75
CA SER A 346 1.39 -29.70 -3.98
C SER A 346 2.12 -30.23 -5.20
N ASP A 347 2.31 -29.41 -6.24
CA ASP A 347 2.94 -29.83 -7.49
C ASP A 347 4.48 -29.80 -7.43
N LEU A 348 5.02 -28.85 -6.65
CA LEU A 348 6.45 -28.58 -6.62
C LEU A 348 7.33 -29.77 -6.21
N PRO A 349 6.98 -30.62 -5.22
CA PRO A 349 7.84 -31.74 -4.82
C PRO A 349 8.19 -32.67 -5.98
N ALA A 350 7.30 -32.84 -6.96
CA ALA A 350 7.56 -33.67 -8.15
C ALA A 350 8.51 -33.00 -9.16
N LEU A 351 8.72 -31.70 -9.04
CA LEU A 351 9.47 -30.88 -10.00
C LEU A 351 10.89 -30.53 -9.52
N LEU A 352 11.14 -30.60 -8.21
CA LEU A 352 12.37 -30.12 -7.58
C LEU A 352 13.61 -30.83 -8.15
N GLY A 353 14.68 -30.03 -8.36
CA GLY A 353 15.97 -30.52 -8.83
C GLY A 353 15.99 -31.00 -10.29
N ARG A 354 14.86 -30.92 -11.01
CA ARG A 354 14.73 -31.44 -12.36
C ARG A 354 14.82 -30.35 -13.42
N SER A 355 15.41 -30.67 -14.56
CA SER A 355 15.48 -29.73 -15.68
C SER A 355 14.12 -29.61 -16.36
N THR A 356 13.82 -28.41 -16.89
CA THR A 356 12.58 -28.12 -17.64
C THR A 356 12.41 -29.08 -18.86
N TYR A 357 13.50 -29.52 -19.47
CA TYR A 357 13.47 -30.48 -20.56
C TYR A 357 12.98 -31.87 -20.09
N ALA A 358 13.52 -32.37 -18.97
CA ALA A 358 13.10 -33.66 -18.40
C ALA A 358 11.63 -33.58 -17.93
N LEU A 359 11.20 -32.45 -17.35
CA LEU A 359 9.81 -32.28 -16.93
C LEU A 359 8.84 -32.27 -18.12
N ARG A 360 9.20 -31.64 -19.23
CA ARG A 360 8.39 -31.63 -20.44
C ARG A 360 8.23 -33.03 -21.04
N ASP A 361 9.33 -33.80 -21.08
CA ASP A 361 9.34 -35.14 -21.65
C ASP A 361 8.49 -36.15 -20.84
N GLU A 362 8.50 -36.03 -19.50
CA GLU A 362 7.85 -36.97 -18.61
C GLU A 362 6.43 -36.55 -18.19
N LEU A 363 6.17 -35.28 -17.98
CA LEU A 363 4.91 -34.76 -17.43
C LEU A 363 4.07 -33.97 -18.46
N GLY A 364 4.65 -33.68 -19.63
CA GLY A 364 3.96 -33.01 -20.72
C GLY A 364 4.08 -31.44 -20.70
N GLU A 365 3.35 -30.82 -21.64
CA GLU A 365 3.32 -29.35 -21.76
C GLU A 365 2.73 -28.69 -20.50
N GLY A 366 3.39 -27.64 -20.01
CA GLY A 366 2.97 -26.87 -18.83
C GLY A 366 3.84 -27.07 -17.60
N TYR A 367 4.59 -28.17 -17.53
CA TYR A 367 5.55 -28.41 -16.43
C TYR A 367 6.97 -27.93 -16.77
N ASP A 368 7.21 -27.48 -18.00
CA ASP A 368 8.46 -26.89 -18.50
C ASP A 368 8.61 -25.39 -18.24
N ARG A 369 7.70 -24.81 -17.46
CA ARG A 369 7.70 -23.39 -17.14
C ARG A 369 8.58 -23.06 -15.93
N VAL A 370 8.92 -21.79 -15.79
CA VAL A 370 9.67 -21.26 -14.65
C VAL A 370 8.81 -21.30 -13.38
N VAL A 371 9.41 -21.52 -12.21
CA VAL A 371 8.69 -21.48 -10.92
C VAL A 371 8.42 -20.05 -10.47
N VAL A 372 9.39 -19.14 -10.66
CA VAL A 372 9.19 -17.71 -10.45
C VAL A 372 9.80 -16.95 -11.63
N HIS A 373 8.97 -16.17 -12.33
CA HIS A 373 9.47 -15.39 -13.46
C HIS A 373 10.25 -14.18 -12.97
N ARG A 374 11.34 -13.81 -13.65
CA ARG A 374 12.19 -12.66 -13.31
C ARG A 374 11.42 -11.32 -13.19
N ASP A 375 10.34 -11.16 -13.95
CA ASP A 375 9.51 -9.95 -13.90
C ASP A 375 8.60 -9.92 -12.67
N ASP A 376 8.42 -11.08 -12.04
CA ASP A 376 7.63 -11.32 -10.83
C ASP A 376 8.50 -11.57 -9.60
N LEU A 377 9.78 -11.19 -9.69
CA LEU A 377 10.78 -11.37 -8.66
C LEU A 377 11.31 -10.00 -8.21
N VAL A 378 11.39 -9.80 -6.89
CA VAL A 378 11.96 -8.61 -6.26
C VAL A 378 13.03 -9.05 -5.26
N LEU A 379 14.24 -8.51 -5.42
CA LEU A 379 15.33 -8.77 -4.49
C LEU A 379 15.02 -8.11 -3.13
N ASP A 380 15.20 -8.86 -2.07
CA ASP A 380 15.21 -8.32 -0.71
C ASP A 380 16.57 -7.65 -0.49
N ARG A 381 16.58 -6.34 -0.30
CA ARG A 381 17.81 -5.63 0.03
C ARG A 381 18.08 -5.87 1.50
N PRO A 382 19.22 -6.43 1.89
CA PRO A 382 19.54 -6.51 3.31
C PRO A 382 19.53 -5.09 3.89
N THR A 383 18.71 -4.87 4.90
CA THR A 383 18.80 -3.68 5.75
C THR A 383 20.23 -3.65 6.29
N SER A 384 20.93 -2.53 6.16
CA SER A 384 22.39 -2.37 6.39
C SER A 384 22.86 -2.65 7.84
N SER A 385 21.98 -3.13 8.71
CA SER A 385 22.29 -3.49 10.10
C SER A 385 23.17 -4.74 10.27
N ALA A 386 23.22 -5.63 9.28
CA ALA A 386 23.99 -6.88 9.37
C ALA A 386 25.46 -6.76 8.87
N ALA A 387 25.81 -5.65 8.25
CA ALA A 387 27.17 -5.45 7.70
C ALA A 387 28.18 -4.85 8.72
N ALA A 388 27.70 -4.34 9.86
CA ALA A 388 28.57 -3.71 10.87
C ALA A 388 29.23 -4.71 11.83
N SER A 389 28.74 -5.94 11.95
CA SER A 389 29.27 -6.92 12.92
C SER A 389 30.38 -7.84 12.38
N ARG A 390 30.86 -7.66 11.15
CA ARG A 390 31.91 -8.49 10.54
C ARG A 390 33.24 -7.79 10.30
N ARG A 391 33.48 -6.60 10.91
CA ARG A 391 34.75 -5.89 10.77
C ARG A 391 35.62 -5.83 12.03
N ASP A 392 35.18 -6.43 13.13
CA ASP A 392 35.99 -6.60 14.34
C ASP A 392 35.97 -8.08 14.75
N GLY A 393 36.85 -8.85 14.13
CA GLY A 393 37.15 -10.22 14.47
C GLY A 393 38.39 -10.67 13.73
#